data_4d852742661feafac9895a2e7d8be3a3
#
_entry.id   4d852742661feafac9895a2e7d8be3a3
#
_cell.length_a   1.000
_cell.length_b   1.000
_cell.length_c   1.000
_cell.angle_alpha   90.00
_cell.angle_beta   90.00
_cell.angle_gamma   90.00
#
_symmetry.space_group_name_H-M   'P 1'
#
loop_
_entity.id
_entity.type
_entity.pdbx_description
1 polymer ?
#
loop_
_entity_poly.entity_id
_entity_poly.type
_entity_poly.pdbx_seq_one_letter_code
_entity_poly.pdbx_strand_id
1 'polypeptide(L)'
;PDMGGSGYGDADLVLKSEASYYGPSYMINWLWVDYKGFETEVILVNCHVPTSNNSFKLQYGVCVKKPEGVDEETAQYIGRRYSETFKEGFEQDVHIWLNKAPVQNPLLCEEDGPVYQLRRWYEQFYVDKADIEPEMVDRFEFEVDTTKANENWHAEVAENLARKEAEDRQAAKADA
;
A
#
# COMPACT_ATOMS: atom_id res chain seq x y z
N PRO A 1 -12.19 12.25 -14.53
CA PRO A 1 -12.59 12.46 -13.15
C PRO A 1 -11.34 12.86 -12.37
N ASP A 2 -11.50 13.92 -11.59
CA ASP A 2 -10.42 14.43 -10.76
C ASP A 2 -10.23 13.45 -9.61
N MET A 3 -9.15 12.66 -9.65
CA MET A 3 -8.72 11.79 -8.58
C MET A 3 -7.97 12.62 -7.52
N GLY A 4 -8.50 13.80 -7.21
CA GLY A 4 -7.94 14.73 -6.25
C GLY A 4 -8.07 14.25 -4.83
N GLY A 5 -6.94 14.07 -4.19
CA GLY A 5 -6.81 13.60 -2.82
C GLY A 5 -6.52 12.11 -2.75
N SER A 6 -5.78 11.68 -1.75
CA SER A 6 -5.52 10.26 -1.48
C SER A 6 -6.87 9.52 -1.42
N GLY A 7 -7.17 8.69 -2.41
CA GLY A 7 -8.45 8.01 -2.58
C GLY A 7 -8.84 7.04 -1.45
N TYR A 8 -8.04 6.95 -0.41
CA TYR A 8 -8.26 6.11 0.76
C TYR A 8 -9.44 6.55 1.67
N GLY A 9 -10.08 7.66 1.39
CA GLY A 9 -11.24 8.14 2.17
C GLY A 9 -12.55 8.19 1.38
N ASP A 10 -12.54 7.79 0.10
CA ASP A 10 -13.76 7.79 -0.71
C ASP A 10 -14.50 6.46 -0.52
N ALA A 11 -15.72 6.53 0.04
CA ALA A 11 -16.57 5.36 0.24
C ALA A 11 -16.97 4.63 -1.06
N ASP A 12 -16.78 5.30 -2.21
CA ASP A 12 -17.07 4.73 -3.53
C ASP A 12 -15.86 3.99 -4.15
N LEU A 13 -14.72 3.95 -3.46
CA LEU A 13 -13.53 3.23 -3.92
C LEU A 13 -13.51 1.82 -3.31
N VAL A 14 -13.58 0.82 -4.16
CA VAL A 14 -13.33 -0.58 -3.78
C VAL A 14 -11.96 -0.98 -4.29
N LEU A 15 -11.09 -1.42 -3.40
CA LEU A 15 -9.76 -1.87 -3.72
C LEU A 15 -9.57 -3.31 -3.21
N LYS A 16 -9.28 -4.22 -4.15
CA LYS A 16 -8.74 -5.54 -3.83
C LYS A 16 -7.27 -5.55 -4.23
N SER A 17 -6.41 -6.07 -3.38
CA SER A 17 -4.98 -6.15 -3.65
C SER A 17 -4.41 -7.53 -3.33
N GLU A 18 -3.42 -7.94 -4.10
CA GLU A 18 -2.59 -9.10 -3.85
C GLU A 18 -1.13 -8.66 -3.93
N ALA A 19 -0.32 -9.02 -2.93
CA ALA A 19 1.10 -8.74 -2.90
C ALA A 19 1.89 -10.05 -2.87
N SER A 20 2.77 -10.24 -3.85
CA SER A 20 3.61 -11.43 -3.96
C SER A 20 5.08 -11.08 -3.96
N TYR A 21 5.86 -11.73 -3.11
CA TYR A 21 7.31 -11.63 -3.06
C TYR A 21 7.97 -12.73 -3.90
N TYR A 22 8.89 -12.35 -4.77
CA TYR A 22 9.67 -13.25 -5.64
C TYR A 22 11.16 -13.27 -5.30
N GLY A 23 11.50 -12.80 -4.11
CA GLY A 23 12.84 -12.68 -3.59
C GLY A 23 12.94 -11.52 -2.61
N PRO A 24 14.12 -11.28 -2.01
CA PRO A 24 14.27 -10.28 -0.96
C PRO A 24 14.09 -8.84 -1.46
N SER A 25 14.18 -8.64 -2.77
CA SER A 25 14.21 -7.31 -3.38
C SER A 25 13.14 -7.09 -4.46
N TYR A 26 12.22 -8.04 -4.64
CA TYR A 26 11.27 -8.00 -5.73
C TYR A 26 9.88 -8.38 -5.26
N MET A 27 8.95 -7.45 -5.37
CA MET A 27 7.54 -7.63 -5.01
C MET A 27 6.64 -7.12 -6.13
N ILE A 28 5.59 -7.84 -6.41
CA ILE A 28 4.53 -7.42 -7.33
C ILE A 28 3.23 -7.28 -6.54
N ASN A 29 2.57 -6.15 -6.73
CA ASN A 29 1.20 -5.94 -6.28
C ASN A 29 0.25 -5.96 -7.49
N TRP A 30 -0.76 -6.79 -7.44
CA TRP A 30 -1.93 -6.71 -8.31
C TRP A 30 -3.01 -5.95 -7.57
N LEU A 31 -3.60 -4.97 -8.25
CA LEU A 31 -4.62 -4.11 -7.69
C LEU A 31 -5.82 -4.14 -8.63
N TRP A 32 -6.96 -4.49 -8.09
CA TRP A 32 -8.26 -4.39 -8.77
C TRP A 32 -8.98 -3.20 -8.14
N VAL A 33 -9.20 -2.19 -8.95
CA VAL A 33 -9.75 -0.90 -8.52
C VAL A 33 -11.11 -0.75 -9.16
N ASP A 34 -12.15 -0.57 -8.36
CA ASP A 34 -13.46 -0.09 -8.79
C ASP A 34 -13.71 1.28 -8.17
N TYR A 35 -13.88 2.27 -8.99
CA TYR A 35 -14.26 3.61 -8.57
C TYR A 35 -15.54 4.04 -9.29
N LYS A 36 -16.65 4.04 -8.56
CA LYS A 36 -17.98 4.41 -9.11
C LYS A 36 -18.38 3.60 -10.35
N GLY A 37 -18.07 2.31 -10.35
CA GLY A 37 -18.33 1.41 -11.47
C GLY A 37 -17.30 1.50 -12.62
N PHE A 38 -16.22 2.26 -12.45
CA PHE A 38 -15.09 2.25 -13.36
C PHE A 38 -14.04 1.26 -12.86
N GLU A 39 -14.03 0.09 -13.46
CA GLU A 39 -13.10 -0.98 -13.09
C GLU A 39 -11.79 -0.86 -13.88
N THR A 40 -10.66 -1.04 -13.18
CA THR A 40 -9.35 -1.15 -13.80
C THR A 40 -8.43 -2.08 -13.03
N GLU A 41 -7.43 -2.61 -13.71
CA GLU A 41 -6.39 -3.45 -13.13
C GLU A 41 -5.05 -2.71 -13.22
N VAL A 42 -4.33 -2.70 -12.11
CA VAL A 42 -3.01 -2.08 -12.01
C VAL A 42 -2.02 -3.09 -11.47
N ILE A 43 -0.85 -3.16 -12.08
CA ILE A 43 0.28 -3.93 -11.56
C ILE A 43 1.35 -2.93 -11.14
N LEU A 44 1.69 -2.98 -9.84
CA LEU A 44 2.78 -2.23 -9.26
C LEU A 44 3.95 -3.18 -9.02
N VAL A 45 5.08 -2.91 -9.66
CA VAL A 45 6.32 -3.67 -9.50
C VAL A 45 7.26 -2.88 -8.62
N ASN A 46 7.65 -3.46 -7.48
CA ASN A 46 8.55 -2.84 -6.52
C ASN A 46 9.89 -3.58 -6.48
N CYS A 47 10.97 -2.82 -6.65
CA CYS A 47 12.33 -3.34 -6.59
C CYS A 47 13.13 -2.57 -5.54
N HIS A 48 13.66 -3.29 -4.55
CA HIS A 48 14.48 -2.73 -3.47
C HIS A 48 15.94 -3.07 -3.73
N VAL A 49 16.74 -2.08 -4.07
CA VAL A 49 18.18 -2.27 -4.35
C VAL A 49 18.98 -1.81 -3.15
N PRO A 50 19.60 -2.70 -2.36
CA PRO A 50 20.46 -2.31 -1.25
C PRO A 50 21.63 -1.44 -1.76
N THR A 51 21.85 -0.30 -1.12
CA THR A 51 22.95 0.62 -1.43
C THR A 51 24.00 0.67 -0.34
N SER A 52 23.64 0.25 0.87
CA SER A 52 24.53 0.03 2.01
C SER A 52 23.87 -0.93 3.01
N ASN A 53 24.51 -1.19 4.15
CA ASN A 53 23.94 -2.04 5.20
C ASN A 53 22.64 -1.49 5.81
N ASN A 54 22.40 -0.20 5.70
CA ASN A 54 21.24 0.48 6.30
C ASN A 54 20.47 1.38 5.32
N SER A 55 20.70 1.21 4.03
CA SER A 55 19.95 1.97 3.03
C SER A 55 19.71 1.16 1.77
N PHE A 56 18.61 1.46 1.12
CA PHE A 56 18.26 0.90 -0.18
C PHE A 56 17.65 1.97 -1.07
N LYS A 57 17.66 1.73 -2.36
CA LYS A 57 16.95 2.51 -3.36
C LYS A 57 15.70 1.76 -3.78
N LEU A 58 14.53 2.36 -3.58
CA LEU A 58 13.29 1.85 -4.13
C LEU A 58 13.16 2.30 -5.59
N GLN A 59 12.97 1.34 -6.48
CA GLN A 59 12.57 1.54 -7.87
C GLN A 59 11.22 0.86 -8.07
N TYR A 60 10.31 1.52 -8.76
CA TYR A 60 9.00 0.94 -9.04
C TYR A 60 8.56 1.22 -10.48
N GLY A 61 7.67 0.36 -10.97
CA GLY A 61 7.00 0.50 -12.25
C GLY A 61 5.51 0.29 -12.08
N VAL A 62 4.71 1.04 -12.83
CA VAL A 62 3.26 0.94 -12.82
C VAL A 62 2.77 0.55 -14.21
N CYS A 63 2.04 -0.54 -14.29
CA CYS A 63 1.34 -0.98 -15.51
C CYS A 63 -0.16 -0.89 -15.25
N VAL A 64 -0.86 -0.09 -16.04
CA VAL A 64 -2.30 0.06 -15.96
C VAL A 64 -2.93 -0.61 -17.17
N LYS A 65 -3.88 -1.50 -16.95
CA LYS A 65 -4.65 -2.10 -18.03
C LYS A 65 -5.44 -1.02 -18.74
N LYS A 66 -5.27 -0.94 -20.07
CA LYS A 66 -6.02 0.01 -20.87
C LYS A 66 -7.51 -0.31 -20.78
N PRO A 67 -8.34 0.62 -20.31
CA PRO A 67 -9.78 0.40 -20.24
C PRO A 67 -10.38 0.22 -21.64
N GLU A 68 -11.43 -0.56 -21.74
CA GLU A 68 -12.12 -0.81 -23.01
C GLU A 68 -12.76 0.48 -23.53
N GLY A 69 -12.68 0.69 -24.83
CA GLY A 69 -13.27 1.86 -25.50
C GLY A 69 -12.50 3.19 -25.29
N VAL A 70 -11.38 3.17 -24.59
CA VAL A 70 -10.53 4.35 -24.34
C VAL A 70 -9.46 4.47 -25.44
N ASP A 71 -9.25 5.67 -25.98
CA ASP A 71 -8.17 5.94 -26.92
C ASP A 71 -6.78 5.90 -26.27
N GLU A 72 -5.73 5.92 -27.09
CA GLU A 72 -4.36 5.80 -26.60
C GLU A 72 -3.90 7.00 -25.77
N GLU A 73 -4.32 8.21 -26.14
CA GLU A 73 -3.93 9.43 -25.42
C GLU A 73 -4.54 9.45 -24.02
N THR A 74 -5.81 9.11 -23.90
CA THR A 74 -6.52 8.97 -22.64
C THR A 74 -5.94 7.86 -21.77
N ALA A 75 -5.61 6.70 -22.38
CA ALA A 75 -4.98 5.60 -21.67
C ALA A 75 -3.61 6.00 -21.06
N GLN A 76 -2.78 6.70 -21.84
CA GLN A 76 -1.51 7.24 -21.35
C GLN A 76 -1.69 8.29 -20.26
N TYR A 77 -2.71 9.13 -20.34
CA TYR A 77 -3.04 10.07 -19.28
C TYR A 77 -3.40 9.33 -17.97
N ILE A 78 -4.27 8.31 -18.06
CA ILE A 78 -4.63 7.47 -16.91
C ILE A 78 -3.38 6.83 -16.30
N GLY A 79 -2.51 6.22 -17.10
CA GLY A 79 -1.27 5.60 -16.62
C GLY A 79 -0.34 6.58 -15.90
N ARG A 80 -0.19 7.80 -16.44
CA ARG A 80 0.59 8.86 -15.75
C ARG A 80 -0.02 9.25 -14.41
N ARG A 81 -1.34 9.39 -14.32
CA ARG A 81 -2.02 9.74 -13.06
C ARG A 81 -1.82 8.66 -12.01
N TYR A 82 -1.96 7.38 -12.36
CA TYR A 82 -1.65 6.29 -11.43
C TYR A 82 -0.20 6.33 -10.96
N SER A 83 0.75 6.56 -11.86
CA SER A 83 2.17 6.65 -11.51
C SER A 83 2.46 7.81 -10.55
N GLU A 84 1.85 8.97 -10.75
CA GLU A 84 1.94 10.13 -9.85
C GLU A 84 1.35 9.82 -8.47
N THR A 85 0.18 9.20 -8.40
CA THR A 85 -0.46 8.81 -7.14
C THR A 85 0.41 7.84 -6.33
N PHE A 86 0.98 6.81 -6.99
CA PHE A 86 1.90 5.88 -6.29
C PHE A 86 3.17 6.58 -5.83
N LYS A 87 3.72 7.52 -6.62
CA LYS A 87 4.86 8.32 -6.21
C LYS A 87 4.56 9.11 -4.94
N GLU A 88 3.44 9.81 -4.89
CA GLU A 88 3.00 10.58 -3.72
C GLU A 88 2.82 9.70 -2.49
N GLY A 89 2.24 8.51 -2.65
CA GLY A 89 2.11 7.52 -1.56
C GLY A 89 3.47 7.08 -1.02
N PHE A 90 4.41 6.71 -1.88
CA PHE A 90 5.77 6.35 -1.45
C PHE A 90 6.51 7.51 -0.79
N GLU A 91 6.35 8.74 -1.27
CA GLU A 91 6.97 9.93 -0.64
C GLU A 91 6.44 10.14 0.79
N GLN A 92 5.16 9.89 1.06
CA GLN A 92 4.59 9.90 2.40
C GLN A 92 5.17 8.79 3.28
N ASP A 93 5.30 7.58 2.75
CA ASP A 93 5.83 6.42 3.47
C ASP A 93 7.32 6.57 3.83
N VAL A 94 8.11 7.30 3.02
CA VAL A 94 9.53 7.55 3.29
C VAL A 94 9.76 8.16 4.66
N HIS A 95 8.91 9.08 5.12
CA HIS A 95 9.03 9.68 6.44
C HIS A 95 8.85 8.65 7.57
N ILE A 96 7.95 7.68 7.38
CA ILE A 96 7.74 6.58 8.32
C ILE A 96 8.96 5.66 8.31
N TRP A 97 9.42 5.26 7.13
CA TRP A 97 10.55 4.32 6.99
C TRP A 97 11.85 4.85 7.54
N LEU A 98 12.14 6.16 7.36
CA LEU A 98 13.35 6.82 7.89
C LEU A 98 13.40 6.83 9.42
N ASN A 99 12.24 6.76 10.08
CA ASN A 99 12.11 6.82 11.53
C ASN A 99 11.70 5.48 12.16
N LYS A 100 11.54 4.44 11.35
CA LYS A 100 11.10 3.13 11.80
C LYS A 100 12.23 2.37 12.48
N ALA A 101 12.02 1.94 13.72
CA ALA A 101 12.94 1.04 14.42
C ALA A 101 12.58 -0.43 14.19
N PRO A 102 13.56 -1.33 14.05
CA PRO A 102 13.28 -2.75 13.97
C PRO A 102 12.72 -3.25 15.32
N VAL A 103 11.60 -3.96 15.27
CA VAL A 103 10.97 -4.61 16.42
C VAL A 103 11.00 -6.11 16.20
N GLN A 104 11.72 -6.84 17.08
CA GLN A 104 11.85 -8.30 16.95
C GLN A 104 10.54 -9.02 17.26
N ASN A 105 9.85 -8.60 18.33
CA ASN A 105 8.57 -9.16 18.74
C ASN A 105 7.48 -8.08 18.65
N PRO A 106 6.95 -7.80 17.45
CA PRO A 106 5.90 -6.81 17.28
C PRO A 106 4.60 -7.30 17.90
N LEU A 107 3.82 -6.35 18.43
CA LEU A 107 2.43 -6.60 18.76
C LEU A 107 1.65 -6.64 17.43
N LEU A 108 1.00 -7.77 17.18
CA LEU A 108 0.24 -8.03 15.96
C LEU A 108 -1.24 -8.19 16.27
N CYS A 109 -2.08 -7.78 15.33
CA CYS A 109 -3.50 -8.11 15.26
C CYS A 109 -3.77 -9.11 14.12
N GLU A 110 -5.01 -9.57 14.00
CA GLU A 110 -5.38 -10.56 12.97
C GLU A 110 -5.14 -10.06 11.55
N GLU A 111 -5.34 -8.75 11.34
CA GLU A 111 -5.20 -8.09 10.04
C GLU A 111 -3.72 -7.86 9.61
N ASP A 112 -2.76 -8.02 10.51
CA ASP A 112 -1.33 -7.91 10.17
C ASP A 112 -0.80 -9.09 9.35
N GLY A 113 -1.54 -10.20 9.35
CA GLY A 113 -1.17 -11.40 8.61
C GLY A 113 0.04 -12.14 9.19
N PRO A 114 0.67 -13.03 8.42
CA PRO A 114 1.69 -13.97 8.91
C PRO A 114 3.10 -13.34 8.95
N VAL A 115 3.28 -12.24 9.67
CA VAL A 115 4.55 -11.48 9.74
C VAL A 115 5.74 -12.35 10.13
N TYR A 116 5.57 -13.26 11.12
CA TYR A 116 6.67 -14.15 11.55
C TYR A 116 7.04 -15.18 10.47
N GLN A 117 6.06 -15.68 9.72
CA GLN A 117 6.31 -16.60 8.61
C GLN A 117 7.04 -15.89 7.46
N LEU A 118 6.63 -14.66 7.14
CA LEU A 118 7.33 -13.83 6.16
C LEU A 118 8.77 -13.54 6.59
N ARG A 119 9.02 -13.21 7.86
CA ARG A 119 10.37 -12.99 8.39
C ARG A 119 11.23 -14.25 8.28
N ARG A 120 10.70 -15.42 8.62
CA ARG A 120 11.41 -16.70 8.46
C ARG A 120 11.76 -16.99 7.01
N TRP A 121 10.84 -16.70 6.09
CA TRP A 121 11.10 -16.81 4.67
C TRP A 121 12.22 -15.87 4.20
N TYR A 122 12.32 -14.67 4.78
CA TYR A 122 13.40 -13.72 4.48
C TYR A 122 14.76 -14.19 4.99
N GLU A 123 14.84 -14.92 6.09
CA GLU A 123 16.09 -15.38 6.71
C GLU A 123 16.94 -16.21 5.73
N GLN A 124 16.35 -16.99 4.83
CA GLN A 124 17.07 -17.77 3.81
C GLN A 124 18.03 -16.94 2.96
N PHE A 125 17.81 -15.63 2.81
CA PHE A 125 18.66 -14.75 2.01
C PHE A 125 19.81 -14.11 2.79
N TYR A 126 19.89 -14.38 4.09
CA TYR A 126 20.85 -13.75 5.02
C TYR A 126 21.67 -14.76 5.83
N VAL A 127 21.49 -16.06 5.58
CA VAL A 127 22.25 -17.14 6.20
C VAL A 127 23.07 -17.88 5.14
N ASP A 128 24.06 -18.65 5.57
CA ASP A 128 24.81 -19.51 4.66
C ASP A 128 23.91 -20.62 4.11
N LYS A 129 24.19 -21.06 2.88
CA LYS A 129 23.37 -22.08 2.21
C LYS A 129 23.21 -23.38 3.03
N ALA A 130 24.22 -23.70 3.84
CA ALA A 130 24.19 -24.89 4.70
C ALA A 130 23.26 -24.75 5.91
N ASP A 131 22.90 -23.52 6.26
CA ASP A 131 22.07 -23.19 7.41
C ASP A 131 20.60 -22.89 7.01
N ILE A 132 20.27 -23.05 5.72
CA ILE A 132 18.90 -22.91 5.25
C ILE A 132 18.06 -24.10 5.71
N GLU A 133 17.07 -23.83 6.53
CA GLU A 133 16.10 -24.81 7.01
C GLU A 133 14.91 -24.95 6.04
N PRO A 134 14.25 -26.13 5.98
CA PRO A 134 13.11 -26.35 5.08
C PRO A 134 12.00 -25.31 5.24
N GLU A 135 11.72 -24.91 6.47
CA GLU A 135 10.67 -23.94 6.80
C GLU A 135 10.95 -22.51 6.29
N MET A 136 12.21 -22.21 5.97
CA MET A 136 12.60 -20.93 5.38
C MET A 136 12.25 -20.84 3.89
N VAL A 137 12.12 -21.98 3.21
CA VAL A 137 11.86 -22.03 1.76
C VAL A 137 10.42 -22.36 1.41
N ASP A 138 9.60 -22.68 2.40
CA ASP A 138 8.20 -22.99 2.20
C ASP A 138 7.44 -21.81 1.61
N ARG A 139 6.74 -22.09 0.51
CA ARG A 139 5.81 -21.13 -0.07
C ARG A 139 4.51 -21.13 0.72
N PHE A 140 4.03 -19.94 1.03
CA PHE A 140 2.73 -19.77 1.69
C PHE A 140 1.89 -18.71 0.99
N GLU A 141 0.58 -18.84 1.14
CA GLU A 141 -0.41 -17.87 0.70
C GLU A 141 -1.30 -17.55 1.91
N PHE A 142 -1.71 -16.32 2.02
CA PHE A 142 -2.51 -15.82 3.13
C PHE A 142 -3.48 -14.75 2.65
N GLU A 143 -4.72 -14.84 3.08
CA GLU A 143 -5.75 -13.84 2.80
C GLU A 143 -6.10 -13.11 4.10
N VAL A 144 -6.15 -11.78 4.01
CA VAL A 144 -6.54 -10.90 5.11
C VAL A 144 -7.91 -10.32 4.81
N ASP A 145 -8.88 -10.55 5.70
CA ASP A 145 -10.16 -9.86 5.66
C ASP A 145 -10.03 -8.53 6.39
N THR A 146 -10.03 -7.43 5.63
CA THR A 146 -9.95 -6.06 6.16
C THR A 146 -11.30 -5.38 6.32
N THR A 147 -12.41 -6.08 6.13
CA THR A 147 -13.76 -5.49 6.15
C THR A 147 -14.02 -4.72 7.43
N LYS A 148 -13.79 -5.37 8.58
CA LYS A 148 -14.00 -4.76 9.89
C LYS A 148 -13.04 -3.59 10.18
N ALA A 149 -11.79 -3.72 9.76
CA ALA A 149 -10.81 -2.64 9.90
C ALA A 149 -11.22 -1.42 9.06
N ASN A 150 -11.69 -1.63 7.84
CA ASN A 150 -12.19 -0.57 6.97
C ASN A 150 -13.43 0.12 7.55
N GLU A 151 -14.39 -0.64 8.10
CA GLU A 151 -15.58 -0.08 8.76
C GLU A 151 -15.18 0.83 9.93
N ASN A 152 -14.27 0.39 10.80
CA ASN A 152 -13.76 1.18 11.92
C ASN A 152 -13.03 2.44 11.44
N TRP A 153 -12.20 2.31 10.41
CA TRP A 153 -11.47 3.44 9.86
C TRP A 153 -12.41 4.50 9.24
N HIS A 154 -13.43 4.08 8.49
CA HIS A 154 -14.44 4.99 7.93
C HIS A 154 -15.20 5.73 9.05
N ALA A 155 -15.55 5.04 10.12
CA ALA A 155 -16.22 5.65 11.28
C ALA A 155 -15.30 6.71 11.93
N GLU A 156 -14.03 6.40 12.16
CA GLU A 156 -13.05 7.32 12.75
C GLU A 156 -12.82 8.56 11.85
N VAL A 157 -12.70 8.36 10.55
CA VAL A 157 -12.57 9.47 9.58
C VAL A 157 -13.78 10.39 9.65
N ALA A 158 -14.98 9.84 9.68
CA ALA A 158 -16.22 10.62 9.78
C ALA A 158 -16.29 11.44 11.09
N GLU A 159 -15.90 10.83 12.24
CA GLU A 159 -15.83 11.53 13.53
C GLU A 159 -14.80 12.66 13.52
N ASN A 160 -13.62 12.42 12.94
CA ASN A 160 -12.56 13.42 12.84
C ASN A 160 -12.95 14.61 11.97
N LEU A 161 -13.62 14.37 10.85
CA LEU A 161 -14.16 15.42 9.97
C LEU A 161 -15.23 16.25 10.69
N ALA A 162 -16.18 15.60 11.37
CA ALA A 162 -17.22 16.29 12.14
C ALA A 162 -16.64 17.15 13.27
N ARG A 163 -15.60 16.66 13.95
CA ARG A 163 -14.88 17.42 14.99
C ARG A 163 -14.22 18.66 14.40
N LYS A 164 -13.48 18.50 13.30
CA LYS A 164 -12.81 19.61 12.62
C LYS A 164 -13.79 20.68 12.18
N GLU A 165 -14.91 20.30 11.55
CA GLU A 165 -15.95 21.25 11.16
C GLU A 165 -16.58 21.99 12.36
N ALA A 166 -16.68 21.33 13.52
CA ALA A 166 -17.17 21.98 14.74
C ALA A 166 -16.17 23.01 15.28
N GLU A 167 -14.88 22.67 15.27
CA GLU A 167 -13.78 23.57 15.65
C GLU A 167 -13.72 24.81 14.73
N ASP A 168 -13.78 24.61 13.41
CA ASP A 168 -13.78 25.70 12.42
C ASP A 168 -14.99 26.64 12.60
N ARG A 169 -16.18 26.07 12.89
CA ARG A 169 -17.38 26.87 13.21
C ARG A 169 -17.25 27.67 14.49
N GLN A 170 -16.55 27.13 15.50
CA GLN A 170 -16.30 27.85 16.75
C GLN A 170 -15.29 28.98 16.55
N ALA A 171 -14.23 28.74 15.81
CA ALA A 171 -13.24 29.75 15.47
C ALA A 171 -13.86 30.92 14.70
N ALA A 172 -14.67 30.64 13.67
CA ALA A 172 -15.36 31.66 12.89
C ALA A 172 -16.36 32.51 13.72
N LYS A 173 -16.90 31.95 14.82
CA LYS A 173 -17.76 32.72 15.74
C LYS A 173 -16.99 33.57 16.74
N ALA A 174 -15.72 33.21 17.03
CA ALA A 174 -14.89 33.98 17.94
C ALA A 174 -14.23 35.20 17.26
N ASP A 175 -14.10 35.15 15.93
CA ASP A 175 -13.56 36.23 15.10
C ASP A 175 -14.61 37.23 14.59
N ALA A 176 -15.88 37.02 14.89
CA ALA A 176 -17.04 37.86 14.48
C ALA A 176 -17.54 38.72 15.63
#